data_2a7035b4382443476680ef064f34cc6b
#
_entry.id   2a7035b4382443476680ef064f34cc6b
#
_cell.length_a   1.000
_cell.length_b   1.000
_cell.length_c   1.000
_cell.angle_alpha   90.00
_cell.angle_beta   90.00
_cell.angle_gamma   90.00
#
_symmetry.space_group_name_H-M   'P 1'
#
loop_
_entity.id
_entity.type
_entity.pdbx_description
1 polymer ?
#
loop_
_entity_poly.entity_id
_entity_poly.type
_entity_poly.pdbx_seq_one_letter_code
_entity_poly.pdbx_strand_id
1 'polypeptide(L)'
;MAAKGTINGINGPIVYLAGDFGFQMNEMVYVGEANLVGEVIGLTSERTTIEVYEETTGLKPGEPVTGTGAPVSVTLAPGIITNIFDGIERPLAAIKKSSGYYIDRGVHVTSLDTEKKWQTHMTVKRGDHVYGGTIIAEVPETRAITHKVMIPPDLEGDVLSVVSDGEYTINDTLITLMTKDGTEKAITMTQKWPIRIPRPTVKRYPASKPLITGQRILDTLFPLAKGGTAAIPGGFGTGKTMTQHQIAKWS
;
A
#
# COMPACT_ATOMS: atom_id res chain seq x y z
N MET A 1 -8.79 21.39 3.74
CA MET A 1 -8.36 21.21 5.16
C MET A 1 -8.68 19.79 5.55
N ALA A 2 -7.83 19.14 6.34
CA ALA A 2 -8.14 17.80 6.85
C ALA A 2 -9.40 17.83 7.73
N ALA A 3 -10.29 16.85 7.56
CA ALA A 3 -11.49 16.70 8.37
C ALA A 3 -11.10 16.44 9.84
N LYS A 4 -11.85 17.00 10.77
CA LYS A 4 -11.62 16.82 12.21
C LYS A 4 -12.93 16.51 12.90
N GLY A 5 -12.92 15.52 13.76
CA GLY A 5 -14.06 15.11 14.57
C GLY A 5 -13.65 14.78 16.00
N THR A 6 -14.62 14.36 16.79
CA THR A 6 -14.42 14.03 18.20
C THR A 6 -15.05 12.67 18.50
N ILE A 7 -14.38 11.82 19.24
CA ILE A 7 -14.89 10.51 19.65
C ILE A 7 -16.14 10.70 20.51
N ASN A 8 -17.23 10.08 20.09
CA ASN A 8 -18.49 10.01 20.86
C ASN A 8 -18.61 8.68 21.64
N GLY A 9 -18.13 7.58 21.06
CA GLY A 9 -18.23 6.26 21.68
C GLY A 9 -17.21 5.28 21.10
N ILE A 10 -16.90 4.25 21.86
CA ILE A 10 -15.92 3.22 21.52
C ILE A 10 -16.54 1.85 21.82
N ASN A 11 -16.38 0.91 20.89
CA ASN A 11 -16.83 -0.48 21.06
C ASN A 11 -15.83 -1.42 20.41
N GLY A 12 -14.91 -1.97 21.21
CA GLY A 12 -13.79 -2.76 20.69
C GLY A 12 -12.96 -1.94 19.70
N PRO A 13 -12.68 -2.44 18.48
CA PRO A 13 -11.92 -1.71 17.48
C PRO A 13 -12.71 -0.58 16.79
N ILE A 14 -14.01 -0.46 17.08
CA ILE A 14 -14.88 0.51 16.42
C ILE A 14 -15.02 1.76 17.25
N VAL A 15 -14.78 2.90 16.62
CA VAL A 15 -14.94 4.24 17.17
C VAL A 15 -16.06 4.96 16.42
N TYR A 16 -16.92 5.65 17.15
CA TYR A 16 -18.04 6.41 16.62
C TYR A 16 -17.86 7.90 16.87
N LEU A 17 -18.16 8.70 15.87
CA LEU A 17 -18.34 10.13 15.99
C LEU A 17 -19.81 10.46 15.74
N ALA A 18 -20.39 11.39 16.49
CA ALA A 18 -21.79 11.84 16.29
C ALA A 18 -21.82 12.94 15.22
N GLY A 19 -22.35 12.61 14.05
CA GLY A 19 -22.51 13.51 12.91
C GLY A 19 -21.55 13.25 11.74
N ASP A 20 -21.70 14.12 10.73
CA ASP A 20 -20.83 14.17 9.56
C ASP A 20 -19.81 15.30 9.74
N PHE A 21 -18.54 14.97 9.68
CA PHE A 21 -17.41 15.90 9.82
C PHE A 21 -16.66 16.15 8.49
N GLY A 22 -17.23 15.66 7.37
CA GLY A 22 -16.61 15.79 6.05
C GLY A 22 -15.49 14.78 5.77
N PHE A 23 -15.43 13.68 6.51
CA PHE A 23 -14.58 12.54 6.17
C PHE A 23 -15.07 11.85 4.90
N GLN A 24 -14.14 11.17 4.22
CA GLN A 24 -14.48 10.35 3.06
C GLN A 24 -14.55 8.87 3.43
N MET A 25 -15.33 8.10 2.68
CA MET A 25 -15.35 6.65 2.84
C MET A 25 -13.98 6.06 2.53
N ASN A 26 -13.53 5.13 3.37
CA ASN A 26 -12.20 4.51 3.35
C ASN A 26 -11.03 5.49 3.61
N GLU A 27 -11.32 6.69 4.10
CA GLU A 27 -10.29 7.65 4.49
C GLU A 27 -9.48 7.11 5.67
N MET A 28 -8.16 7.21 5.56
CA MET A 28 -7.26 6.96 6.69
C MET A 28 -7.38 8.10 7.69
N VAL A 29 -7.50 7.77 8.96
CA VAL A 29 -7.65 8.72 10.06
C VAL A 29 -6.69 8.39 11.20
N TYR A 30 -6.33 9.42 11.97
CA TYR A 30 -5.64 9.27 13.25
C TYR A 30 -6.63 9.49 14.39
N VAL A 31 -6.71 8.52 15.31
CA VAL A 31 -7.71 8.44 16.36
C VAL A 31 -7.09 8.65 17.73
N GLY A 32 -7.65 9.57 18.50
CA GLY A 32 -7.23 9.90 19.85
C GLY A 32 -5.92 10.68 19.94
N GLU A 33 -5.52 11.02 21.15
CA GLU A 33 -4.24 11.69 21.43
C GLU A 33 -3.04 10.82 21.06
N ALA A 34 -3.21 9.49 21.11
CA ALA A 34 -2.18 8.52 20.73
C ALA A 34 -2.02 8.39 19.19
N ASN A 35 -2.84 9.07 18.39
CA ASN A 35 -2.83 9.03 16.92
C ASN A 35 -2.90 7.61 16.34
N LEU A 36 -3.77 6.76 16.90
CA LEU A 36 -3.94 5.39 16.41
C LEU A 36 -4.45 5.39 14.98
N VAL A 37 -3.90 4.52 14.14
CA VAL A 37 -4.32 4.43 12.73
C VAL A 37 -5.67 3.76 12.64
N GLY A 38 -6.60 4.38 11.89
CA GLY A 38 -7.92 3.85 11.60
C GLY A 38 -8.39 4.18 10.19
N GLU A 39 -9.50 3.58 9.81
CA GLU A 39 -10.17 3.79 8.52
C GLU A 39 -11.66 4.10 8.73
N VAL A 40 -12.18 5.03 7.97
CA VAL A 40 -13.61 5.32 7.93
C VAL A 40 -14.35 4.21 7.18
N ILE A 41 -15.13 3.41 7.90
CA ILE A 41 -15.87 2.26 7.36
C ILE A 41 -17.36 2.51 7.18
N GLY A 42 -17.89 3.63 7.66
CA GLY A 42 -19.29 3.98 7.49
C GLY A 42 -19.55 5.47 7.74
N LEU A 43 -20.36 6.04 6.86
CA LEU A 43 -20.76 7.44 6.91
C LEU A 43 -22.29 7.53 6.78
N THR A 44 -22.90 8.23 7.72
CA THR A 44 -24.31 8.66 7.67
C THR A 44 -24.39 10.10 8.15
N SER A 45 -25.50 10.78 7.91
CA SER A 45 -25.73 12.16 8.43
C SER A 45 -25.63 12.26 9.96
N GLU A 46 -25.86 11.16 10.67
CA GLU A 46 -25.90 11.12 12.13
C GLU A 46 -24.63 10.55 12.76
N ARG A 47 -23.84 9.81 11.98
CA ARG A 47 -22.72 9.06 12.55
C ARG A 47 -21.62 8.75 11.52
N THR A 48 -20.37 9.01 11.92
CA THR A 48 -19.17 8.49 11.28
C THR A 48 -18.68 7.27 12.07
N THR A 49 -18.43 6.16 11.39
CA THR A 49 -17.94 4.90 11.98
C THR A 49 -16.51 4.66 11.50
N ILE A 50 -15.59 4.42 12.42
CA ILE A 50 -14.18 4.23 12.18
C ILE A 50 -13.74 2.89 12.76
N GLU A 51 -13.01 2.09 11.99
CA GLU A 51 -12.30 0.92 12.47
C GLU A 51 -10.85 1.30 12.78
N VAL A 52 -10.41 1.05 14.01
CA VAL A 52 -9.04 1.32 14.47
C VAL A 52 -8.24 0.03 14.37
N TYR A 53 -7.07 0.09 13.74
CA TYR A 53 -6.22 -1.07 13.49
C TYR A 53 -5.30 -1.46 14.66
N GLU A 54 -5.31 -0.64 15.70
CA GLU A 54 -4.53 -0.86 16.92
C GLU A 54 -5.45 -1.05 18.13
N GLU A 55 -4.88 -1.47 19.27
CA GLU A 55 -5.61 -1.63 20.51
C GLU A 55 -6.21 -0.29 20.99
N THR A 56 -7.52 -0.24 21.17
CA THR A 56 -8.26 0.97 21.55
C THR A 56 -8.37 1.20 23.03
N THR A 57 -7.86 0.27 23.85
CA THR A 57 -7.88 0.40 25.33
C THR A 57 -7.25 1.72 25.77
N GLY A 58 -7.99 2.49 26.57
CA GLY A 58 -7.55 3.79 27.07
C GLY A 58 -7.95 4.99 26.22
N LEU A 59 -8.51 4.81 25.00
CA LEU A 59 -9.20 5.89 24.30
C LEU A 59 -10.43 6.34 25.09
N LYS A 60 -10.75 7.63 25.00
CA LYS A 60 -11.87 8.23 25.74
C LYS A 60 -12.77 9.01 24.79
N PRO A 61 -14.10 9.04 25.03
CA PRO A 61 -14.97 10.03 24.41
C PRO A 61 -14.43 11.45 24.66
N GLY A 62 -14.52 12.29 23.63
CA GLY A 62 -13.97 13.65 23.65
C GLY A 62 -12.57 13.79 23.00
N GLU A 63 -11.83 12.70 22.82
CA GLU A 63 -10.54 12.77 22.12
C GLU A 63 -10.71 13.07 20.61
N PRO A 64 -9.68 13.71 20.00
CA PRO A 64 -9.78 14.13 18.61
C PRO A 64 -9.66 12.97 17.62
N VAL A 65 -10.26 13.14 16.45
CA VAL A 65 -10.03 12.32 15.26
C VAL A 65 -9.66 13.25 14.11
N THR A 66 -8.54 12.96 13.44
CA THR A 66 -8.03 13.79 12.34
C THR A 66 -7.93 12.97 11.05
N GLY A 67 -8.59 13.43 10.00
CA GLY A 67 -8.52 12.84 8.67
C GLY A 67 -7.21 13.17 7.95
N THR A 68 -6.80 12.29 7.06
CA THR A 68 -5.65 12.52 6.18
C THR A 68 -6.04 13.10 4.83
N GLY A 69 -7.34 13.10 4.49
CA GLY A 69 -7.87 13.48 3.17
C GLY A 69 -7.57 12.45 2.08
N ALA A 70 -7.07 11.26 2.43
CA ALA A 70 -6.72 10.22 1.49
C ALA A 70 -7.09 8.83 2.03
N PRO A 71 -7.42 7.86 1.18
CA PRO A 71 -7.69 6.50 1.60
C PRO A 71 -6.42 5.82 2.14
N VAL A 72 -6.63 4.73 2.89
CA VAL A 72 -5.51 3.89 3.33
C VAL A 72 -4.70 3.45 2.12
N SER A 73 -3.42 3.78 2.12
CA SER A 73 -2.53 3.62 0.98
C SER A 73 -1.20 3.04 1.41
N VAL A 74 -0.56 2.28 0.53
CA VAL A 74 0.81 1.79 0.70
C VAL A 74 1.80 2.66 -0.05
N THR A 75 3.02 2.73 0.44
CA THR A 75 4.13 3.45 -0.18
C THR A 75 4.96 2.47 -1.01
N LEU A 76 4.85 2.56 -2.33
CA LEU A 76 5.58 1.71 -3.27
C LEU A 76 6.84 2.44 -3.74
N ALA A 77 8.01 1.85 -3.45
CA ALA A 77 9.33 2.33 -3.88
C ALA A 77 10.38 1.22 -3.72
N PRO A 78 11.61 1.40 -4.20
CA PRO A 78 12.70 0.46 -3.90
C PRO A 78 12.88 0.28 -2.39
N GLY A 79 13.07 -0.96 -1.94
CA GLY A 79 13.17 -1.32 -0.53
C GLY A 79 11.93 -2.02 0.03
N ILE A 80 10.79 -2.01 -0.68
CA ILE A 80 9.59 -2.68 -0.20
C ILE A 80 9.75 -4.21 -0.16
N ILE A 81 10.43 -4.80 -1.15
CA ILE A 81 10.60 -6.26 -1.27
C ILE A 81 11.60 -6.81 -0.25
N THR A 82 12.57 -6.01 0.18
CA THR A 82 13.63 -6.42 1.09
C THR A 82 13.29 -6.25 2.57
N ASN A 83 12.10 -5.74 2.89
CA ASN A 83 11.64 -5.52 4.25
C ASN A 83 10.50 -6.46 4.65
N ILE A 84 10.29 -6.57 5.95
CA ILE A 84 9.15 -7.27 6.56
C ILE A 84 8.31 -6.21 7.28
N PHE A 85 7.02 -6.17 6.94
CA PHE A 85 6.08 -5.18 7.44
C PHE A 85 5.00 -5.83 8.30
N ASP A 86 4.38 -5.02 9.15
CA ASP A 86 3.11 -5.37 9.78
C ASP A 86 1.91 -5.08 8.85
N GLY A 87 0.68 -5.25 9.36
CA GLY A 87 -0.54 -5.08 8.58
C GLY A 87 -0.86 -3.66 8.10
N ILE A 88 -0.15 -2.65 8.58
CA ILE A 88 -0.31 -1.23 8.21
C ILE A 88 0.98 -0.62 7.65
N GLU A 89 1.83 -1.45 7.04
CA GLU A 89 3.07 -1.07 6.35
C GLU A 89 4.15 -0.45 7.28
N ARG A 90 4.21 -0.85 8.55
CA ARG A 90 5.30 -0.44 9.44
C ARG A 90 6.44 -1.47 9.39
N PRO A 91 7.69 -1.08 9.06
CA PRO A 91 8.81 -2.03 8.99
C PRO A 91 9.15 -2.57 10.37
N LEU A 92 9.09 -3.89 10.55
CA LEU A 92 9.33 -4.54 11.85
C LEU A 92 10.73 -4.30 12.39
N ALA A 93 11.73 -4.16 11.52
CA ALA A 93 13.08 -3.81 11.92
C ALA A 93 13.18 -2.40 12.52
N ALA A 94 12.43 -1.43 11.98
CA ALA A 94 12.38 -0.07 12.51
C ALA A 94 11.61 -0.01 13.84
N ILE A 95 10.48 -0.72 13.94
CA ILE A 95 9.72 -0.85 15.20
C ILE A 95 10.59 -1.45 16.29
N LYS A 96 11.33 -2.53 15.98
CA LYS A 96 12.24 -3.17 16.96
C LYS A 96 13.29 -2.20 17.49
N LYS A 97 13.78 -1.28 16.68
CA LYS A 97 14.76 -0.26 17.12
C LYS A 97 14.13 0.79 18.04
N SER A 98 12.86 1.16 17.83
CA SER A 98 12.17 2.19 18.61
C SER A 98 11.50 1.65 19.87
N SER A 99 10.85 0.47 19.79
CA SER A 99 9.98 -0.08 20.86
C SER A 99 10.46 -1.44 21.40
N GLY A 100 11.56 -2.00 20.88
CA GLY A 100 12.05 -3.31 21.30
C GLY A 100 11.29 -4.47 20.66
N TYR A 101 10.95 -5.51 21.46
CA TYR A 101 10.31 -6.72 20.94
C TYR A 101 8.79 -6.65 20.83
N TYR A 102 8.17 -5.62 21.35
CA TYR A 102 6.73 -5.39 21.32
C TYR A 102 6.42 -4.18 20.47
N ILE A 103 5.24 -4.18 19.84
CA ILE A 103 4.75 -3.04 19.07
C ILE A 103 3.94 -2.17 20.03
N ASP A 104 4.49 -1.02 20.40
CA ASP A 104 3.79 -0.05 21.23
C ASP A 104 2.67 0.62 20.42
N ARG A 105 1.65 1.08 21.12
CA ARG A 105 0.51 1.81 20.52
C ARG A 105 0.98 3.15 19.96
N GLY A 106 0.41 3.52 18.81
CA GLY A 106 0.69 4.80 18.18
C GLY A 106 2.15 4.98 17.72
N VAL A 107 2.89 3.88 17.52
CA VAL A 107 4.23 3.94 16.93
C VAL A 107 4.13 4.34 15.47
N HIS A 108 4.69 5.48 15.13
CA HIS A 108 4.83 5.95 13.76
C HIS A 108 6.28 5.81 13.31
N VAL A 109 6.48 4.99 12.30
CA VAL A 109 7.78 4.81 11.62
C VAL A 109 7.56 4.98 10.13
N THR A 110 8.55 5.52 9.43
CA THR A 110 8.49 5.62 7.96
C THR A 110 8.49 4.22 7.35
N SER A 111 7.62 3.99 6.37
CA SER A 111 7.47 2.68 5.72
C SER A 111 8.76 2.21 5.06
N LEU A 112 9.52 3.13 4.48
CA LEU A 112 10.75 2.85 3.76
C LEU A 112 11.88 3.76 4.25
N ASP A 113 13.12 3.32 4.02
CA ASP A 113 14.33 4.09 4.32
C ASP A 113 14.46 5.24 3.32
N THR A 114 14.28 6.48 3.80
CA THR A 114 14.33 7.70 3.01
C THR A 114 15.76 8.21 2.76
N GLU A 115 16.73 7.72 3.50
CA GLU A 115 18.13 8.16 3.41
C GLU A 115 18.97 7.23 2.51
N LYS A 116 18.51 6.01 2.31
CA LYS A 116 19.18 5.04 1.47
C LYS A 116 19.21 5.50 0.02
N LYS A 117 20.41 5.51 -0.56
CA LYS A 117 20.60 5.79 -1.98
C LYS A 117 20.54 4.51 -2.80
N TRP A 118 19.95 4.63 -3.97
CA TRP A 118 19.75 3.55 -4.92
C TRP A 118 20.37 3.90 -6.26
N GLN A 119 21.16 2.97 -6.81
CA GLN A 119 21.68 3.11 -8.16
C GLN A 119 20.52 3.12 -9.15
N THR A 120 20.38 4.20 -9.89
CA THR A 120 19.23 4.45 -10.76
C THR A 120 19.68 4.64 -12.20
N HIS A 121 19.06 3.92 -13.13
CA HIS A 121 19.27 4.01 -14.57
C HIS A 121 18.02 4.61 -15.22
N MET A 122 18.19 5.78 -15.84
CA MET A 122 17.07 6.46 -16.49
C MET A 122 16.76 5.84 -17.85
N THR A 123 15.45 5.65 -18.14
CA THR A 123 14.98 5.04 -19.39
C THR A 123 14.33 6.02 -20.34
N VAL A 124 14.09 7.26 -19.88
CA VAL A 124 13.46 8.34 -20.66
C VAL A 124 14.41 9.53 -20.81
N LYS A 125 14.10 10.41 -21.77
CA LYS A 125 14.85 11.61 -22.08
C LYS A 125 13.95 12.83 -22.04
N ARG A 126 14.57 14.01 -21.93
CA ARG A 126 13.87 15.29 -22.08
C ARG A 126 13.17 15.36 -23.44
N GLY A 127 11.91 15.74 -23.43
CA GLY A 127 11.05 15.85 -24.61
C GLY A 127 10.25 14.58 -24.92
N ASP A 128 10.48 13.46 -24.22
CA ASP A 128 9.68 12.27 -24.39
C ASP A 128 8.26 12.51 -23.86
N HIS A 129 7.26 11.99 -24.57
CA HIS A 129 5.89 11.94 -24.10
C HIS A 129 5.67 10.66 -23.30
N VAL A 130 5.17 10.79 -22.06
CA VAL A 130 4.96 9.66 -21.14
C VAL A 130 3.54 9.65 -20.60
N TYR A 131 3.04 8.47 -20.28
CA TYR A 131 1.70 8.23 -19.78
C TYR A 131 1.73 7.21 -18.63
N GLY A 132 0.62 7.07 -17.93
CA GLY A 132 0.51 6.15 -16.79
C GLY A 132 1.02 4.75 -17.08
N GLY A 133 1.96 4.27 -16.27
CA GLY A 133 2.63 2.99 -16.43
C GLY A 133 3.90 3.01 -17.30
N THR A 134 4.24 4.14 -17.93
CA THR A 134 5.55 4.29 -18.61
C THR A 134 6.67 4.14 -17.59
N ILE A 135 7.63 3.26 -17.86
CA ILE A 135 8.83 3.05 -17.03
C ILE A 135 9.80 4.19 -17.31
N ILE A 136 10.16 4.94 -16.27
CA ILE A 136 11.06 6.11 -16.37
C ILE A 136 12.45 5.84 -15.84
N ALA A 137 12.58 4.84 -14.95
CA ALA A 137 13.87 4.42 -14.43
C ALA A 137 13.84 2.96 -13.98
N GLU A 138 15.01 2.34 -13.93
CA GLU A 138 15.26 1.01 -13.39
C GLU A 138 16.23 1.08 -12.23
N VAL A 139 15.92 0.38 -11.14
CA VAL A 139 16.70 0.35 -9.91
C VAL A 139 16.96 -1.11 -9.53
N PRO A 140 18.20 -1.61 -9.57
CA PRO A 140 18.54 -2.94 -9.10
C PRO A 140 18.30 -3.04 -7.58
N GLU A 141 17.17 -3.58 -7.16
CA GLU A 141 16.81 -3.71 -5.74
C GLU A 141 17.48 -4.93 -5.10
N THR A 142 17.49 -6.06 -5.81
CA THR A 142 18.18 -7.29 -5.42
C THR A 142 18.92 -7.89 -6.63
N ARG A 143 19.68 -8.96 -6.41
CA ARG A 143 20.31 -9.69 -7.53
C ARG A 143 19.33 -10.27 -8.55
N ALA A 144 18.10 -10.51 -8.12
CA ALA A 144 17.05 -11.14 -8.95
C ALA A 144 15.96 -10.16 -9.38
N ILE A 145 15.85 -9.00 -8.75
CA ILE A 145 14.72 -8.09 -8.94
C ILE A 145 15.23 -6.69 -9.26
N THR A 146 14.79 -6.17 -10.38
CA THR A 146 14.95 -4.78 -10.78
C THR A 146 13.62 -4.07 -10.55
N HIS A 147 13.61 -3.09 -9.66
CA HIS A 147 12.48 -2.22 -9.44
C HIS A 147 12.30 -1.27 -10.63
N LYS A 148 11.09 -1.16 -11.13
CA LYS A 148 10.73 -0.28 -12.24
C LYS A 148 9.96 0.91 -11.72
N VAL A 149 10.56 2.09 -11.80
CA VAL A 149 9.88 3.34 -11.47
C VAL A 149 8.96 3.71 -12.63
N MET A 150 7.66 3.87 -12.34
CA MET A 150 6.64 4.11 -13.35
C MET A 150 5.92 5.43 -13.10
N ILE A 151 5.45 6.04 -14.18
CA ILE A 151 4.51 7.16 -14.10
C ILE A 151 3.21 6.69 -13.44
N PRO A 152 2.65 7.43 -12.45
CA PRO A 152 1.33 7.17 -11.89
C PRO A 152 0.25 7.04 -12.97
N PRO A 153 -0.76 6.17 -12.80
CA PRO A 153 -1.74 5.85 -13.85
C PRO A 153 -2.60 7.04 -14.33
N ASP A 154 -2.75 8.03 -13.47
CA ASP A 154 -3.55 9.25 -13.68
C ASP A 154 -2.74 10.40 -14.29
N LEU A 155 -1.45 10.21 -14.54
CA LEU A 155 -0.57 11.23 -15.08
C LEU A 155 -0.16 10.92 -16.53
N GLU A 156 -0.12 11.99 -17.32
CA GLU A 156 0.34 11.99 -18.71
C GLU A 156 0.93 13.36 -19.04
N GLY A 157 1.99 13.41 -19.83
CA GLY A 157 2.59 14.68 -20.24
C GLY A 157 3.97 14.53 -20.87
N ASP A 158 4.64 15.67 -21.06
CA ASP A 158 5.96 15.73 -21.67
C ASP A 158 7.05 15.94 -20.61
N VAL A 159 8.14 15.24 -20.76
CA VAL A 159 9.28 15.29 -19.85
C VAL A 159 10.07 16.60 -20.05
N LEU A 160 10.04 17.49 -19.05
CA LEU A 160 10.76 18.77 -19.08
C LEU A 160 12.22 18.61 -18.69
N SER A 161 12.49 17.80 -17.67
CA SER A 161 13.84 17.55 -17.16
C SER A 161 14.00 16.11 -16.71
N VAL A 162 15.20 15.59 -16.82
CA VAL A 162 15.60 14.25 -16.39
C VAL A 162 16.94 14.36 -15.69
N VAL A 163 17.13 13.66 -14.59
CA VAL A 163 18.44 13.52 -13.95
C VAL A 163 19.32 12.52 -14.74
N SER A 164 20.62 12.60 -14.58
CA SER A 164 21.56 11.58 -15.13
C SER A 164 21.47 10.30 -14.32
N ASP A 165 21.97 9.19 -14.88
CA ASP A 165 22.19 7.96 -14.12
C ASP A 165 23.06 8.24 -12.90
N GLY A 166 22.69 7.69 -11.74
CA GLY A 166 23.38 7.97 -10.50
C GLY A 166 22.70 7.38 -9.27
N GLU A 167 23.14 7.82 -8.11
CA GLU A 167 22.61 7.39 -6.83
C GLU A 167 21.63 8.43 -6.28
N TYR A 168 20.37 8.01 -6.07
CA TYR A 168 19.29 8.85 -5.59
C TYR A 168 18.54 8.18 -4.44
N THR A 169 17.98 9.00 -3.54
CA THR A 169 17.03 8.54 -2.53
C THR A 169 15.66 8.33 -3.16
N ILE A 170 14.77 7.67 -2.46
CA ILE A 170 13.40 7.43 -2.95
C ILE A 170 12.57 8.72 -3.11
N ASN A 171 12.97 9.81 -2.47
CA ASN A 171 12.29 11.10 -2.48
C ASN A 171 12.91 12.13 -3.44
N ASP A 172 14.07 11.83 -4.02
CA ASP A 172 14.70 12.72 -4.99
C ASP A 172 13.87 12.78 -6.28
N THR A 173 13.74 13.97 -6.83
CA THR A 173 13.04 14.18 -8.10
C THR A 173 13.87 13.60 -9.25
N LEU A 174 13.35 12.58 -9.94
CA LEU A 174 14.01 11.97 -11.10
C LEU A 174 13.68 12.68 -12.41
N ILE A 175 12.43 13.06 -12.58
CA ILE A 175 11.97 13.82 -13.74
C ILE A 175 10.98 14.92 -13.30
N THR A 176 10.89 15.96 -14.11
CA THR A 176 9.78 16.92 -14.04
C THR A 176 8.91 16.74 -15.29
N LEU A 177 7.62 16.59 -15.08
CA LEU A 177 6.63 16.36 -16.12
C LEU A 177 5.76 17.60 -16.31
N MET A 178 5.55 18.04 -17.55
CA MET A 178 4.52 19.00 -17.93
C MET A 178 3.25 18.22 -18.26
N THR A 179 2.24 18.36 -17.41
CA THR A 179 0.94 17.69 -17.61
C THR A 179 0.09 18.42 -18.65
N LYS A 180 -0.96 17.77 -19.17
CA LYS A 180 -1.85 18.35 -20.19
C LYS A 180 -2.56 19.65 -19.75
N ASP A 181 -2.77 19.79 -18.46
CA ASP A 181 -3.37 20.99 -17.85
C ASP A 181 -2.35 22.14 -17.61
N GLY A 182 -1.12 21.98 -18.08
CA GLY A 182 -0.07 22.98 -17.98
C GLY A 182 0.59 23.09 -16.60
N THR A 183 0.41 22.08 -15.73
CA THR A 183 1.07 22.04 -14.42
C THR A 183 2.35 21.22 -14.46
N GLU A 184 3.38 21.69 -13.75
CA GLU A 184 4.61 20.93 -13.55
C GLU A 184 4.47 19.97 -12.38
N LYS A 185 4.83 18.71 -12.59
CA LYS A 185 4.85 17.69 -11.55
C LYS A 185 6.21 17.01 -11.43
N ALA A 186 6.77 17.04 -10.23
CA ALA A 186 7.96 16.27 -9.89
C ALA A 186 7.59 14.80 -9.67
N ILE A 187 8.32 13.89 -10.32
CA ILE A 187 8.18 12.44 -10.17
C ILE A 187 9.42 11.90 -9.47
N THR A 188 9.17 11.14 -8.41
CA THR A 188 10.18 10.48 -7.58
C THR A 188 10.10 8.96 -7.77
N MET A 189 10.89 8.18 -7.05
CA MET A 189 10.74 6.72 -7.01
C MET A 189 9.51 6.27 -6.23
N THR A 190 8.94 7.17 -5.41
CA THR A 190 7.85 6.86 -4.49
C THR A 190 6.49 7.01 -5.16
N GLN A 191 5.62 6.02 -4.99
CA GLN A 191 4.22 6.08 -5.41
C GLN A 191 3.32 5.63 -4.26
N LYS A 192 2.39 6.48 -3.82
CA LYS A 192 1.33 6.08 -2.89
C LYS A 192 0.19 5.41 -3.65
N TRP A 193 -0.18 4.21 -3.20
CA TRP A 193 -1.24 3.44 -3.84
C TRP A 193 -2.34 3.07 -2.85
N PRO A 194 -3.61 3.44 -3.10
CA PRO A 194 -4.74 3.04 -2.27
C PRO A 194 -4.91 1.52 -2.28
N ILE A 195 -4.95 0.89 -1.10
CA ILE A 195 -4.96 -0.58 -0.99
C ILE A 195 -6.22 -1.24 -1.55
N ARG A 196 -7.33 -0.50 -1.63
CA ARG A 196 -8.60 -1.00 -2.15
C ARG A 196 -8.78 -0.80 -3.66
N ILE A 197 -7.84 -0.13 -4.32
CA ILE A 197 -7.87 0.10 -5.77
C ILE A 197 -6.91 -0.87 -6.44
N PRO A 198 -7.41 -1.81 -7.27
CA PRO A 198 -6.52 -2.71 -8.00
C PRO A 198 -5.63 -1.94 -8.97
N ARG A 199 -4.39 -2.41 -9.16
CA ARG A 199 -3.48 -1.81 -10.14
C ARG A 199 -4.06 -2.00 -11.55
N PRO A 200 -4.02 -0.97 -12.40
CA PRO A 200 -4.48 -1.09 -13.78
C PRO A 200 -3.63 -2.09 -14.56
N THR A 201 -4.25 -2.80 -15.47
CA THR A 201 -3.58 -3.76 -16.34
C THR A 201 -3.88 -3.43 -17.80
N VAL A 202 -2.89 -3.53 -18.65
CA VAL A 202 -3.04 -3.28 -20.10
C VAL A 202 -3.94 -4.35 -20.74
N LYS A 203 -3.80 -5.62 -20.31
CA LYS A 203 -4.58 -6.73 -20.83
C LYS A 203 -4.71 -7.84 -19.78
N ARG A 204 -5.90 -8.39 -19.67
CA ARG A 204 -6.14 -9.66 -18.97
C ARG A 204 -6.06 -10.81 -19.97
N TYR A 205 -5.20 -11.77 -19.70
CA TYR A 205 -5.13 -13.01 -20.47
C TYR A 205 -6.03 -14.07 -19.85
N PRO A 206 -6.63 -14.97 -20.64
CA PRO A 206 -7.33 -16.11 -20.09
C PRO A 206 -6.35 -17.00 -19.33
N ALA A 207 -6.83 -17.61 -18.25
CA ALA A 207 -6.05 -18.55 -17.45
C ALA A 207 -5.81 -19.83 -18.27
N SER A 208 -4.67 -19.94 -18.92
CA SER A 208 -4.33 -21.07 -19.83
C SER A 208 -3.19 -21.94 -19.31
N LYS A 209 -2.45 -21.49 -18.30
CA LYS A 209 -1.32 -22.25 -17.72
C LYS A 209 -1.72 -22.86 -16.39
N PRO A 210 -1.59 -24.19 -16.21
CA PRO A 210 -1.85 -24.82 -14.93
C PRO A 210 -0.79 -24.45 -13.89
N LEU A 211 -1.22 -24.27 -12.65
CA LEU A 211 -0.36 -24.22 -11.49
C LEU A 211 -0.15 -25.65 -11.01
N ILE A 212 1.04 -26.18 -11.17
CA ILE A 212 1.37 -27.52 -10.71
C ILE A 212 1.61 -27.50 -9.21
N THR A 213 0.74 -28.14 -8.45
CA THR A 213 0.78 -28.15 -6.99
C THR A 213 1.55 -29.33 -6.42
N GLY A 214 1.87 -30.34 -7.24
CA GLY A 214 2.43 -31.62 -6.81
C GLY A 214 1.43 -32.57 -6.15
N GLN A 215 0.18 -32.11 -6.01
CA GLN A 215 -0.93 -32.92 -5.47
C GLN A 215 -1.71 -33.55 -6.61
N ARG A 216 -1.62 -34.88 -6.77
CA ARG A 216 -2.21 -35.61 -7.89
C ARG A 216 -3.70 -35.28 -8.09
N ILE A 217 -4.48 -35.26 -7.02
CA ILE A 217 -5.93 -35.00 -7.09
C ILE A 217 -6.20 -33.59 -7.60
N LEU A 218 -5.46 -32.58 -7.11
CA LEU A 218 -5.62 -31.21 -7.56
C LEU A 218 -5.20 -31.07 -9.02
N ASP A 219 -4.00 -31.54 -9.36
CA ASP A 219 -3.43 -31.34 -10.69
C ASP A 219 -4.20 -32.07 -11.81
N THR A 220 -4.91 -33.17 -11.48
CA THR A 220 -5.63 -33.97 -12.49
C THR A 220 -7.13 -33.74 -12.51
N LEU A 221 -7.78 -33.59 -11.33
CA LEU A 221 -9.25 -33.50 -11.24
C LEU A 221 -9.76 -32.10 -10.95
N PHE A 222 -8.97 -31.29 -10.27
CA PHE A 222 -9.33 -29.92 -9.90
C PHE A 222 -8.20 -28.93 -10.18
N PRO A 223 -7.71 -28.86 -11.43
CA PRO A 223 -6.51 -28.10 -11.75
C PRO A 223 -6.69 -26.61 -11.44
N LEU A 224 -5.66 -26.04 -10.81
CA LEU A 224 -5.58 -24.61 -10.57
C LEU A 224 -4.87 -23.92 -11.74
N ALA A 225 -5.28 -22.72 -12.07
CA ALA A 225 -4.61 -21.94 -13.09
C ALA A 225 -3.67 -20.90 -12.45
N LYS A 226 -2.51 -20.68 -13.05
CA LYS A 226 -1.63 -19.55 -12.66
C LYS A 226 -2.37 -18.22 -12.83
N GLY A 227 -2.41 -17.41 -11.76
CA GLY A 227 -3.17 -16.17 -11.71
C GLY A 227 -4.68 -16.34 -11.49
N GLY A 228 -5.13 -17.58 -11.23
CA GLY A 228 -6.51 -17.89 -10.88
C GLY A 228 -6.81 -17.70 -9.39
N THR A 229 -8.09 -17.80 -9.05
CA THR A 229 -8.58 -17.78 -7.67
C THR A 229 -9.23 -19.12 -7.35
N ALA A 230 -8.90 -19.70 -6.19
CA ALA A 230 -9.48 -20.92 -5.70
C ALA A 230 -10.01 -20.76 -4.29
N ALA A 231 -11.12 -21.41 -3.98
CA ALA A 231 -11.65 -21.51 -2.63
C ALA A 231 -11.32 -22.88 -2.04
N ILE A 232 -10.91 -22.91 -0.78
CA ILE A 232 -10.70 -24.15 -0.01
C ILE A 232 -11.72 -24.17 1.13
N PRO A 233 -12.97 -24.58 0.87
CA PRO A 233 -14.03 -24.61 1.88
C PRO A 233 -13.85 -25.80 2.83
N GLY A 234 -14.38 -25.66 4.03
CA GLY A 234 -14.41 -26.76 5.00
C GLY A 234 -14.56 -26.27 6.43
N GLY A 235 -15.05 -27.14 7.30
CA GLY A 235 -15.19 -26.89 8.73
C GLY A 235 -13.84 -26.82 9.45
N PHE A 236 -13.88 -26.65 10.76
CA PHE A 236 -12.70 -26.66 11.60
C PHE A 236 -12.02 -28.04 11.55
N GLY A 237 -10.71 -28.11 11.48
CA GLY A 237 -9.95 -29.36 11.48
C GLY A 237 -9.90 -30.13 10.15
N THR A 238 -10.47 -29.63 9.05
CA THR A 238 -10.51 -30.33 7.74
C THR A 238 -9.23 -30.20 6.90
N GLY A 239 -8.16 -29.65 7.45
CA GLY A 239 -6.86 -29.57 6.79
C GLY A 239 -6.70 -28.40 5.79
N LYS A 240 -7.57 -27.39 5.81
CA LYS A 240 -7.49 -26.19 4.93
C LYS A 240 -6.10 -25.54 4.93
N THR A 241 -5.59 -25.25 6.11
CA THR A 241 -4.27 -24.62 6.28
C THR A 241 -3.15 -25.50 5.75
N MET A 242 -3.24 -26.82 5.97
CA MET A 242 -2.26 -27.78 5.44
C MET A 242 -2.27 -27.82 3.93
N THR A 243 -3.44 -27.76 3.30
CA THR A 243 -3.57 -27.69 1.84
C THR A 243 -2.94 -26.41 1.30
N GLN A 244 -3.18 -25.26 1.92
CA GLN A 244 -2.54 -23.99 1.55
C GLN A 244 -1.02 -24.05 1.65
N HIS A 245 -0.49 -24.59 2.75
CA HIS A 245 0.95 -24.74 2.95
C HIS A 245 1.57 -25.70 1.90
N GLN A 246 0.89 -26.79 1.55
CA GLN A 246 1.38 -27.71 0.53
C GLN A 246 1.42 -27.06 -0.85
N ILE A 247 0.38 -26.31 -1.23
CA ILE A 247 0.36 -25.56 -2.49
C ILE A 247 1.50 -24.54 -2.51
N ALA A 248 1.65 -23.73 -1.46
CA ALA A 248 2.70 -22.72 -1.38
C ALA A 248 4.13 -23.30 -1.39
N LYS A 249 4.30 -24.52 -0.91
CA LYS A 249 5.61 -25.19 -0.84
C LYS A 249 6.05 -25.81 -2.17
N TRP A 250 5.09 -26.30 -2.96
CA TRP A 250 5.39 -27.15 -4.11
C TRP A 250 5.02 -26.55 -5.48
N SER A 251 4.34 -25.38 -5.50
CA SER A 251 3.95 -24.67 -6.74
C SER A 251 4.97 -23.63 -7.21
#